data_7726f265b9eb63bd2697b92a31e4a3b6
#
_entry.id   7726f265b9eb63bd2697b92a31e4a3b6
#
_cell.length_a   1.000
_cell.length_b   1.000
_cell.length_c   1.000
_cell.angle_alpha   90.00
_cell.angle_beta   90.00
_cell.angle_gamma   90.00
#
_symmetry.space_group_name_H-M   'P 1'
#
loop_
_entity.id
_entity.type
_entity.pdbx_description
1 polymer ?
#
loop_
_entity_poly.entity_id
_entity_poly.type
_entity_poly.pdbx_seq_one_letter_code
_entity_poly.pdbx_strand_id
1 'polypeptide(L)'
;MGFAGVPFGTAPEDAIRILSGRPGLIIPETLPTQVEKLELTGGNFAAQEVLKWTVEFADKKFAAATVVLKPDGNGLAVYRDLKQSLTAKYGPPTGERKPGVSDADKKARQQGSGKKMDTFGNVAYWKFGATIVDKDAKMIVCEAAGPDGNEVTDEAKIQVTIHYIDETLKPAAAKGAVTGAAKTSAPVKKEDL
;
A
#
# COMPACT_ATOMS: atom_id res chain seq x y z
N MET A 1 -14.45 -6.28 -8.76
CA MET A 1 -13.04 -6.24 -8.36
C MET A 1 -12.93 -6.64 -6.90
N GLY A 2 -11.81 -7.18 -6.48
CA GLY A 2 -11.59 -7.66 -5.11
C GLY A 2 -10.13 -8.07 -4.94
N PHE A 3 -9.83 -8.71 -3.82
CA PHE A 3 -8.49 -9.14 -3.48
C PHE A 3 -8.50 -10.62 -3.07
N ALA A 4 -7.58 -11.41 -3.61
CA ALA A 4 -7.36 -12.82 -3.21
C ALA A 4 -8.63 -13.71 -3.25
N GLY A 5 -9.57 -13.42 -4.17
CA GLY A 5 -10.86 -14.10 -4.28
C GLY A 5 -11.98 -13.46 -3.44
N VAL A 6 -11.66 -12.47 -2.60
CA VAL A 6 -12.64 -11.72 -1.79
C VAL A 6 -13.09 -10.49 -2.57
N PRO A 7 -14.38 -10.38 -2.96
CA PRO A 7 -14.91 -9.15 -3.55
C PRO A 7 -14.91 -7.99 -2.55
N PHE A 8 -14.71 -6.76 -3.01
CA PHE A 8 -14.97 -5.59 -2.17
C PHE A 8 -16.46 -5.53 -1.77
N GLY A 9 -16.72 -5.08 -0.54
CA GLY A 9 -18.06 -5.07 0.03
C GLY A 9 -18.46 -6.36 0.75
N THR A 10 -17.63 -7.42 0.71
CA THR A 10 -17.87 -8.68 1.43
C THR A 10 -17.87 -8.45 2.94
N ALA A 11 -18.78 -9.11 3.66
CA ALA A 11 -18.79 -9.08 5.13
C ALA A 11 -17.52 -9.71 5.74
N PRO A 12 -17.08 -9.31 6.95
CA PRO A 12 -15.86 -9.80 7.55
C PRO A 12 -15.79 -11.33 7.67
N GLU A 13 -16.86 -11.97 8.10
CA GLU A 13 -16.93 -13.42 8.30
C GLU A 13 -16.72 -14.17 6.99
N ASP A 14 -17.37 -13.73 5.91
CA ASP A 14 -17.23 -14.34 4.58
C ASP A 14 -15.84 -14.06 3.98
N ALA A 15 -15.32 -12.87 4.17
CA ALA A 15 -13.96 -12.52 3.74
C ALA A 15 -12.92 -13.42 4.42
N ILE A 16 -13.04 -13.61 5.72
CA ILE A 16 -12.15 -14.47 6.52
C ILE A 16 -12.29 -15.92 6.06
N ARG A 17 -13.52 -16.42 5.85
CA ARG A 17 -13.76 -17.78 5.34
C ARG A 17 -13.13 -18.02 3.98
N ILE A 18 -13.19 -17.06 3.06
CA ILE A 18 -12.52 -17.17 1.75
C ILE A 18 -11.00 -17.16 1.91
N LEU A 19 -10.46 -16.28 2.75
CA LEU A 19 -9.03 -16.16 2.99
C LEU A 19 -8.46 -17.40 3.70
N SER A 20 -9.21 -18.03 4.62
CA SER A 20 -8.78 -19.25 5.32
C SER A 20 -8.58 -20.45 4.38
N GLY A 21 -9.21 -20.44 3.23
CA GLY A 21 -8.99 -21.45 2.18
C GLY A 21 -7.66 -21.28 1.41
N ARG A 22 -6.87 -20.24 1.67
CA ARG A 22 -5.59 -20.03 0.98
C ARG A 22 -4.46 -20.82 1.64
N PRO A 23 -3.67 -21.56 0.83
CA PRO A 23 -2.57 -22.38 1.36
C PRO A 23 -1.55 -21.53 2.14
N GLY A 24 -1.22 -21.97 3.35
CA GLY A 24 -0.19 -21.36 4.19
C GLY A 24 -0.53 -20.02 4.82
N LEU A 25 -1.74 -19.47 4.60
CA LEU A 25 -2.18 -18.25 5.26
C LEU A 25 -2.61 -18.56 6.70
N ILE A 26 -2.08 -17.83 7.65
CA ILE A 26 -2.35 -17.97 9.08
C ILE A 26 -3.28 -16.85 9.52
N ILE A 27 -4.46 -17.21 10.00
CA ILE A 27 -5.47 -16.31 10.55
C ILE A 27 -5.42 -16.42 12.07
N PRO A 28 -5.49 -15.31 12.83
CA PRO A 28 -5.56 -15.36 14.30
C PRO A 28 -6.74 -16.18 14.78
N GLU A 29 -6.53 -17.02 15.81
CA GLU A 29 -7.57 -17.87 16.39
C GLU A 29 -8.70 -17.06 17.04
N THR A 30 -8.35 -15.90 17.61
CA THR A 30 -9.32 -15.01 18.24
C THR A 30 -9.52 -13.77 17.38
N LEU A 31 -10.74 -13.61 16.89
CA LEU A 31 -11.13 -12.43 16.13
C LEU A 31 -11.88 -11.44 17.04
N PRO A 32 -11.62 -10.13 16.93
CA PRO A 32 -12.39 -9.13 17.68
C PRO A 32 -13.85 -9.14 17.23
N THR A 33 -14.76 -8.80 18.16
CA THR A 33 -16.22 -8.74 17.90
C THR A 33 -16.57 -7.73 16.79
N GLN A 34 -15.74 -6.67 16.65
CA GLN A 34 -15.81 -5.74 15.55
C GLN A 34 -14.46 -5.74 14.85
N VAL A 35 -14.42 -6.32 13.64
CA VAL A 35 -13.20 -6.41 12.85
C VAL A 35 -13.15 -5.21 11.91
N GLU A 36 -12.37 -4.19 12.28
CA GLU A 36 -12.05 -3.06 11.37
C GLU A 36 -10.76 -3.34 10.59
N LYS A 37 -9.83 -4.04 11.23
CA LYS A 37 -8.53 -4.40 10.66
C LYS A 37 -8.11 -5.78 11.13
N LEU A 38 -7.61 -6.59 10.22
CA LEU A 38 -7.09 -7.92 10.48
C LEU A 38 -5.68 -8.04 9.89
N GLU A 39 -4.73 -8.47 10.73
CA GLU A 39 -3.38 -8.78 10.29
C GLU A 39 -3.20 -10.30 10.21
N LEU A 40 -2.69 -10.77 9.06
CA LEU A 40 -2.46 -12.17 8.76
C LEU A 40 -1.01 -12.37 8.38
N THR A 41 -0.51 -13.58 8.56
CA THR A 41 0.88 -13.95 8.24
C THR A 41 0.94 -15.20 7.38
N GLY A 42 2.12 -15.50 6.86
CA GLY A 42 2.36 -16.70 6.05
C GLY A 42 1.76 -16.63 4.64
N GLY A 43 1.81 -17.75 3.94
CA GLY A 43 1.36 -17.86 2.56
C GLY A 43 2.23 -17.11 1.55
N ASN A 44 1.83 -17.22 0.28
CA ASN A 44 2.51 -16.58 -0.83
C ASN A 44 1.56 -15.67 -1.63
N PHE A 45 2.11 -14.61 -2.19
CA PHE A 45 1.45 -13.75 -3.16
C PHE A 45 2.30 -13.68 -4.44
N ALA A 46 1.72 -14.07 -5.58
CA ALA A 46 2.42 -14.14 -6.86
C ALA A 46 3.78 -14.88 -6.78
N ALA A 47 3.80 -16.04 -6.13
CA ALA A 47 4.97 -16.88 -5.85
C ALA A 47 6.03 -16.27 -4.91
N GLN A 48 5.78 -15.09 -4.34
CA GLN A 48 6.65 -14.45 -3.36
C GLN A 48 6.16 -14.71 -1.94
N GLU A 49 7.08 -14.96 -1.01
CA GLU A 49 6.76 -15.11 0.42
C GLU A 49 6.24 -13.81 1.00
N VAL A 50 5.16 -13.87 1.76
CA VAL A 50 4.54 -12.69 2.36
C VAL A 50 5.01 -12.52 3.80
N LEU A 51 5.46 -11.30 4.12
CA LEU A 51 5.79 -10.90 5.48
C LEU A 51 4.51 -10.62 6.28
N LYS A 52 3.57 -9.90 5.69
CA LYS A 52 2.33 -9.51 6.34
C LYS A 52 1.23 -9.22 5.33
N TRP A 53 0.01 -9.63 5.68
CA TRP A 53 -1.22 -9.19 5.04
C TRP A 53 -1.98 -8.30 6.02
N THR A 54 -2.57 -7.25 5.52
CA THR A 54 -3.51 -6.42 6.27
C THR A 54 -4.81 -6.35 5.49
N VAL A 55 -5.92 -6.68 6.14
CA VAL A 55 -7.26 -6.63 5.57
C VAL A 55 -8.06 -5.60 6.37
N GLU A 56 -8.67 -4.65 5.70
CA GLU A 56 -9.40 -3.56 6.34
C GLU A 56 -10.88 -3.60 5.95
N PHE A 57 -11.72 -3.36 6.93
CA PHE A 57 -13.18 -3.31 6.79
C PHE A 57 -13.68 -1.92 7.17
N ALA A 58 -14.58 -1.38 6.36
CA ALA A 58 -15.29 -0.14 6.64
C ALA A 58 -16.79 -0.45 6.64
N ASP A 59 -17.50 -0.04 7.69
CA ASP A 59 -18.93 -0.31 7.85
C ASP A 59 -19.28 -1.79 7.65
N LYS A 60 -18.47 -2.69 8.25
CA LYS A 60 -18.59 -4.16 8.13
C LYS A 60 -18.49 -4.65 6.68
N LYS A 61 -17.75 -3.97 5.82
CA LYS A 61 -17.52 -4.35 4.43
C LYS A 61 -16.03 -4.35 4.13
N PHE A 62 -15.54 -5.38 3.45
CA PHE A 62 -14.16 -5.43 2.99
C PHE A 62 -13.86 -4.25 2.07
N ALA A 63 -12.95 -3.37 2.49
CA ALA A 63 -12.64 -2.12 1.82
C ALA A 63 -11.22 -2.04 1.28
N ALA A 64 -10.24 -2.68 1.96
CA ALA A 64 -8.87 -2.64 1.50
C ALA A 64 -8.09 -3.89 1.93
N ALA A 65 -7.04 -4.20 1.17
CA ALA A 65 -6.02 -5.15 1.55
C ALA A 65 -4.63 -4.61 1.21
N THR A 66 -3.68 -4.88 2.08
CA THR A 66 -2.26 -4.58 1.87
C THR A 66 -1.47 -5.87 2.01
N VAL A 67 -0.59 -6.14 1.06
CA VAL A 67 0.35 -7.26 1.09
C VAL A 67 1.75 -6.69 1.12
N VAL A 68 2.49 -7.02 2.15
CA VAL A 68 3.91 -6.67 2.29
C VAL A 68 4.71 -7.93 2.03
N LEU A 69 5.54 -7.94 0.99
CA LEU A 69 6.36 -9.09 0.65
C LEU A 69 7.59 -9.14 1.55
N LYS A 70 8.07 -10.34 1.80
CA LYS A 70 9.31 -10.55 2.55
C LYS A 70 10.49 -10.02 1.72
N PRO A 71 11.35 -9.16 2.29
CA PRO A 71 12.53 -8.67 1.58
C PRO A 71 13.49 -9.84 1.33
N ASP A 72 13.93 -9.98 0.07
CA ASP A 72 14.90 -10.99 -0.35
C ASP A 72 16.18 -10.38 -0.97
N GLY A 73 16.32 -9.05 -0.90
CA GLY A 73 17.41 -8.30 -1.53
C GLY A 73 17.18 -7.98 -3.02
N ASN A 74 16.13 -8.53 -3.63
CA ASN A 74 15.81 -8.35 -5.05
C ASN A 74 14.53 -7.52 -5.28
N GLY A 75 14.21 -6.61 -4.37
CA GLY A 75 12.93 -5.90 -4.35
C GLY A 75 12.56 -5.22 -5.67
N LEU A 76 13.52 -4.63 -6.41
CA LEU A 76 13.24 -4.03 -7.72
C LEU A 76 12.90 -5.07 -8.81
N ALA A 77 13.52 -6.24 -8.79
CA ALA A 77 13.18 -7.31 -9.72
C ALA A 77 11.77 -7.83 -9.43
N VAL A 78 11.47 -8.13 -8.17
CA VAL A 78 10.13 -8.53 -7.72
C VAL A 78 9.07 -7.49 -8.09
N TYR A 79 9.36 -6.21 -7.91
CA TYR A 79 8.46 -5.13 -8.35
C TYR A 79 8.18 -5.16 -9.86
N ARG A 80 9.22 -5.34 -10.68
CA ARG A 80 9.05 -5.39 -12.15
C ARG A 80 8.18 -6.55 -12.57
N ASP A 81 8.39 -7.74 -12.00
CA ASP A 81 7.62 -8.95 -12.30
C ASP A 81 6.15 -8.81 -11.88
N LEU A 82 5.92 -8.25 -10.68
CA LEU A 82 4.57 -7.96 -10.20
C LEU A 82 3.87 -6.91 -11.07
N LYS A 83 4.57 -5.83 -11.41
CA LYS A 83 4.05 -4.81 -12.31
C LYS A 83 3.67 -5.41 -13.67
N GLN A 84 4.51 -6.28 -14.22
CA GLN A 84 4.21 -6.99 -15.47
C GLN A 84 2.96 -7.87 -15.33
N SER A 85 2.86 -8.64 -14.26
CA SER A 85 1.72 -9.52 -13.97
C SER A 85 0.41 -8.72 -13.78
N LEU A 86 0.49 -7.61 -13.04
CA LEU A 86 -0.65 -6.71 -12.88
C LEU A 86 -1.04 -6.03 -14.20
N THR A 87 -0.06 -5.64 -15.02
CA THR A 87 -0.31 -5.08 -16.35
C THR A 87 -0.96 -6.10 -17.27
N ALA A 88 -0.53 -7.35 -17.26
CA ALA A 88 -1.15 -8.40 -18.05
C ALA A 88 -2.61 -8.64 -17.65
N LYS A 89 -2.92 -8.52 -16.36
CA LYS A 89 -4.27 -8.76 -15.83
C LYS A 89 -5.21 -7.56 -15.94
N TYR A 90 -4.71 -6.36 -15.73
CA TYR A 90 -5.51 -5.15 -15.54
C TYR A 90 -5.28 -4.07 -16.61
N GLY A 91 -4.40 -4.33 -17.58
CA GLY A 91 -3.96 -3.34 -18.57
C GLY A 91 -2.78 -2.48 -18.06
N PRO A 92 -2.32 -1.50 -18.83
CA PRO A 92 -1.23 -0.63 -18.43
C PRO A 92 -1.60 0.17 -17.18
N PRO A 93 -0.60 0.51 -16.32
CA PRO A 93 -0.87 1.34 -15.15
C PRO A 93 -1.42 2.70 -15.56
N THR A 94 -2.32 3.25 -14.77
CA THR A 94 -2.86 4.61 -14.93
C THR A 94 -1.77 5.66 -14.79
N GLY A 95 -0.77 5.36 -13.97
CA GLY A 95 0.41 6.22 -13.82
C GLY A 95 1.49 5.56 -12.98
N GLU A 96 2.66 6.20 -13.02
CA GLU A 96 3.84 5.81 -12.25
C GLU A 96 4.44 7.04 -11.58
N ARG A 97 5.03 6.86 -10.40
CA ARG A 97 5.74 7.92 -9.69
C ARG A 97 6.88 7.36 -8.86
N LYS A 98 7.76 8.22 -8.41
CA LYS A 98 8.73 7.88 -7.36
C LYS A 98 8.05 7.89 -6.00
N PRO A 99 8.50 7.06 -5.04
CA PRO A 99 8.11 7.16 -3.64
C PRO A 99 8.46 8.52 -3.05
N GLY A 100 8.02 8.78 -1.84
CA GLY A 100 8.43 9.96 -1.09
C GLY A 100 9.94 9.97 -0.80
N VAL A 101 10.46 11.14 -0.49
CA VAL A 101 11.84 11.29 0.00
C VAL A 101 11.76 11.55 1.50
N SER A 102 12.56 10.83 2.29
CA SER A 102 12.58 11.02 3.74
C SER A 102 12.98 12.46 4.11
N ASP A 103 12.51 12.96 5.26
CA ASP A 103 12.89 14.31 5.72
C ASP A 103 14.40 14.42 5.99
N ALA A 104 15.07 13.33 6.36
CA ALA A 104 16.50 13.27 6.51
C ALA A 104 17.22 13.48 5.17
N ASP A 105 16.76 12.81 4.11
CA ASP A 105 17.34 12.94 2.78
C ASP A 105 17.04 14.31 2.16
N LYS A 106 15.86 14.88 2.43
CA LYS A 106 15.55 16.27 2.02
C LYS A 106 16.53 17.25 2.65
N LYS A 107 16.81 17.12 3.97
CA LYS A 107 17.78 17.96 4.66
C LYS A 107 19.19 17.78 4.12
N ALA A 108 19.64 16.53 3.88
CA ALA A 108 20.93 16.23 3.29
C ALA A 108 21.10 16.85 1.90
N ARG A 109 20.05 16.77 1.06
CA ARG A 109 20.02 17.41 -0.28
C ARG A 109 20.10 18.93 -0.20
N GLN A 110 19.46 19.55 0.82
CA GLN A 110 19.47 21.01 1.03
C GLN A 110 20.82 21.52 1.57
N GLN A 111 21.55 20.71 2.34
CA GLN A 111 22.83 21.08 2.92
C GLN A 111 24.03 21.00 1.96
N GLY A 112 23.77 20.74 0.67
CA GLY A 112 24.76 20.96 -0.38
C GLY A 112 25.96 20.01 -0.37
N SER A 113 25.87 18.83 0.25
CA SER A 113 26.89 17.79 0.07
C SER A 113 26.71 17.16 -1.32
N GLY A 114 27.21 17.85 -2.33
CA GLY A 114 26.98 17.75 -3.77
C GLY A 114 27.20 16.41 -4.47
N LYS A 115 27.06 15.27 -3.83
CA LYS A 115 26.89 13.98 -4.48
C LYS A 115 25.41 13.71 -4.64
N LYS A 116 24.92 13.75 -5.88
CA LYS A 116 23.63 13.20 -6.25
C LYS A 116 23.67 11.71 -5.92
N MET A 117 23.14 11.33 -4.77
CA MET A 117 23.00 9.91 -4.42
C MET A 117 21.90 9.33 -5.29
N ASP A 118 22.21 8.23 -5.98
CA ASP A 118 21.18 7.46 -6.66
C ASP A 118 20.22 6.92 -5.62
N THR A 119 18.94 7.15 -5.84
CA THR A 119 17.87 6.67 -4.96
C THR A 119 17.01 5.66 -5.72
N PHE A 120 16.61 4.61 -5.02
CA PHE A 120 15.82 3.52 -5.54
C PHE A 120 14.40 3.60 -5.00
N GLY A 121 13.46 3.28 -5.85
CA GLY A 121 12.06 3.19 -5.52
C GLY A 121 11.18 3.50 -6.71
N ASN A 122 10.03 2.83 -6.79
CA ASN A 122 9.04 3.01 -7.85
C ASN A 122 7.64 2.73 -7.32
N VAL A 123 6.66 3.46 -7.82
CA VAL A 123 5.25 3.23 -7.54
C VAL A 123 4.49 3.22 -8.86
N ALA A 124 3.74 2.14 -9.11
CA ALA A 124 2.78 2.06 -10.20
C ALA A 124 1.37 1.93 -9.62
N TYR A 125 0.38 2.53 -10.26
CA TYR A 125 -1.00 2.44 -9.79
C TYR A 125 -1.99 2.28 -10.94
N TRP A 126 -3.06 1.54 -10.67
CA TRP A 126 -4.19 1.28 -11.55
C TRP A 126 -5.46 1.78 -10.89
N LYS A 127 -6.20 2.65 -11.59
CA LYS A 127 -7.50 3.18 -11.12
C LYS A 127 -8.61 2.61 -11.99
N PHE A 128 -9.72 2.23 -11.35
CA PHE A 128 -10.87 1.64 -12.00
C PHE A 128 -12.14 2.38 -11.59
N GLY A 129 -12.96 2.79 -12.58
CA GLY A 129 -14.22 3.48 -12.33
C GLY A 129 -14.10 4.96 -12.00
N ALA A 130 -12.90 5.54 -12.06
CA ALA A 130 -12.71 6.98 -11.86
C ALA A 130 -12.96 7.72 -13.18
N THR A 131 -13.87 8.70 -13.15
CA THR A 131 -13.89 9.80 -14.13
C THR A 131 -13.03 10.95 -13.61
N ILE A 132 -12.75 11.96 -14.45
CA ILE A 132 -11.99 13.17 -14.05
C ILE A 132 -12.66 13.88 -12.85
N VAL A 133 -13.95 13.69 -12.67
CA VAL A 133 -14.78 14.32 -11.63
C VAL A 133 -15.00 13.42 -10.43
N ASP A 134 -14.95 12.10 -10.63
CA ASP A 134 -15.29 11.10 -9.62
C ASP A 134 -14.03 10.66 -8.88
N LYS A 135 -13.93 11.04 -7.60
CA LYS A 135 -12.83 10.67 -6.72
C LYS A 135 -12.94 9.21 -6.21
N ASP A 136 -14.09 8.59 -6.41
CA ASP A 136 -14.41 7.28 -5.91
C ASP A 136 -13.94 6.20 -6.90
N ALA A 137 -12.73 5.72 -6.70
CA ALA A 137 -12.12 4.72 -7.55
C ALA A 137 -11.69 3.49 -6.74
N LYS A 138 -11.82 2.32 -7.35
CA LYS A 138 -11.07 1.15 -6.92
C LYS A 138 -9.65 1.28 -7.43
N MET A 139 -8.69 0.96 -6.59
CA MET A 139 -7.29 1.20 -6.92
C MET A 139 -6.42 0.00 -6.54
N ILE A 140 -5.43 -0.28 -7.37
CA ILE A 140 -4.29 -1.11 -7.03
C ILE A 140 -3.07 -0.21 -7.03
N VAL A 141 -2.23 -0.33 -6.03
CA VAL A 141 -0.92 0.32 -5.96
C VAL A 141 0.13 -0.76 -5.75
N CYS A 142 1.14 -0.80 -6.60
CA CYS A 142 2.32 -1.63 -6.43
C CYS A 142 3.50 -0.69 -6.17
N GLU A 143 4.12 -0.84 -5.02
CA GLU A 143 5.18 0.04 -4.53
C GLU A 143 6.43 -0.75 -4.22
N ALA A 144 7.58 -0.25 -4.68
CA ALA A 144 8.91 -0.67 -4.28
C ALA A 144 9.56 0.52 -3.57
N ALA A 145 9.73 0.45 -2.27
CA ALA A 145 10.24 1.54 -1.44
C ALA A 145 10.93 0.98 -0.19
N GLY A 146 11.52 1.83 0.62
CA GLY A 146 11.95 1.46 1.97
C GLY A 146 10.76 1.10 2.87
N PRO A 147 11.01 0.51 4.04
CA PRO A 147 9.96 0.11 4.98
C PRO A 147 9.06 1.27 5.45
N ASP A 148 9.54 2.49 5.36
CA ASP A 148 8.83 3.74 5.67
C ASP A 148 8.09 4.35 4.45
N GLY A 149 8.06 3.65 3.31
CA GLY A 149 7.42 4.12 2.08
C GLY A 149 8.21 5.21 1.34
N ASN A 150 9.48 5.41 1.66
CA ASN A 150 10.34 6.40 1.00
C ASN A 150 11.34 5.74 0.05
N GLU A 151 11.95 6.54 -0.83
CA GLU A 151 13.13 6.12 -1.60
C GLU A 151 14.27 5.71 -0.66
N VAL A 152 15.05 4.72 -1.05
CA VAL A 152 16.24 4.26 -0.33
C VAL A 152 17.48 4.42 -1.19
N THR A 153 18.63 4.56 -0.55
CA THR A 153 19.95 4.62 -1.20
C THR A 153 20.60 3.23 -1.34
N ASP A 154 20.03 2.24 -0.66
CA ASP A 154 20.47 0.85 -0.68
C ASP A 154 19.35 -0.01 -1.26
N GLU A 155 19.56 -0.55 -2.45
CA GLU A 155 18.56 -1.38 -3.15
C GLU A 155 18.16 -2.62 -2.34
N ALA A 156 19.05 -3.17 -1.54
CA ALA A 156 18.77 -4.33 -0.69
C ALA A 156 17.72 -4.04 0.40
N LYS A 157 17.44 -2.77 0.69
CA LYS A 157 16.41 -2.35 1.65
C LYS A 157 15.04 -2.14 1.03
N ILE A 158 14.92 -2.37 -0.27
CA ILE A 158 13.63 -2.24 -0.95
C ILE A 158 12.68 -3.35 -0.49
N GLN A 159 11.53 -2.92 -0.01
CA GLN A 159 10.38 -3.76 0.27
C GLN A 159 9.31 -3.52 -0.80
N VAL A 160 8.66 -4.58 -1.24
CA VAL A 160 7.54 -4.48 -2.18
C VAL A 160 6.23 -4.60 -1.43
N THR A 161 5.35 -3.64 -1.65
CA THR A 161 4.03 -3.58 -1.04
C THR A 161 2.97 -3.42 -2.13
N ILE A 162 1.90 -4.19 -2.02
CA ILE A 162 0.76 -4.10 -2.92
C ILE A 162 -0.48 -3.72 -2.12
N HIS A 163 -1.18 -2.67 -2.54
CA HIS A 163 -2.43 -2.23 -1.95
C HIS A 163 -3.57 -2.45 -2.93
N TYR A 164 -4.66 -3.03 -2.44
CA TYR A 164 -5.95 -3.13 -3.11
C TYR A 164 -6.95 -2.31 -2.31
N ILE A 165 -7.58 -1.32 -2.93
CA ILE A 165 -8.38 -0.33 -2.23
C ILE A 165 -9.68 -0.10 -2.97
N ASP A 166 -10.80 -0.06 -2.24
CA ASP A 166 -12.06 0.50 -2.70
C ASP A 166 -12.31 1.82 -1.96
N GLU A 167 -11.99 2.93 -2.59
CA GLU A 167 -12.15 4.27 -2.00
C GLU A 167 -13.61 4.60 -1.70
N THR A 168 -14.57 3.94 -2.35
CA THR A 168 -16.01 4.18 -2.12
C THR A 168 -16.45 3.69 -0.75
N LEU A 169 -15.74 2.68 -0.21
CA LEU A 169 -16.07 2.04 1.07
C LEU A 169 -15.27 2.63 2.25
N LYS A 170 -14.19 3.35 2.00
CA LYS A 170 -13.38 3.93 3.08
C LYS A 170 -14.11 5.08 3.77
N PRO A 171 -14.11 5.15 5.12
CA PRO A 171 -14.64 6.30 5.83
C PRO A 171 -13.92 7.58 5.43
N ALA A 172 -14.63 8.71 5.42
CA ALA A 172 -14.13 10.00 4.94
C ALA A 172 -12.80 10.44 5.62
N ALA A 173 -12.59 10.07 6.87
CA ALA A 173 -11.35 10.35 7.61
C ALA A 173 -10.12 9.58 7.11
N ALA A 174 -10.30 8.41 6.45
CA ALA A 174 -9.22 7.60 5.92
C ALA A 174 -8.87 7.94 4.46
N LYS A 175 -9.67 8.76 3.79
CA LYS A 175 -9.46 9.16 2.38
C LYS A 175 -8.20 10.02 2.14
N GLY A 176 -7.51 10.47 3.21
CA GLY A 176 -6.31 11.30 3.12
C GLY A 176 -4.97 10.60 3.38
N ALA A 177 -4.96 9.34 3.80
CA ALA A 177 -3.75 8.71 4.35
C ALA A 177 -2.82 8.06 3.32
N VAL A 178 -3.17 8.01 2.04
CA VAL A 178 -2.33 7.42 0.97
C VAL A 178 -1.52 8.47 0.23
N THR A 179 -1.73 9.76 0.53
CA THR A 179 -0.88 10.85 0.03
C THR A 179 0.02 11.31 1.15
N GLY A 180 1.34 11.19 0.93
CA GLY A 180 2.41 11.51 1.86
C GLY A 180 2.11 12.65 2.82
N ALA A 181 2.45 12.47 4.07
CA ALA A 181 2.23 13.36 5.20
C ALA A 181 2.39 14.85 4.84
N ALA A 182 1.27 15.53 4.54
CA ALA A 182 1.21 16.97 4.61
C ALA A 182 1.05 17.32 6.10
N LYS A 183 2.13 17.77 6.71
CA LYS A 183 2.09 18.39 8.04
C LYS A 183 1.15 19.59 7.96
N THR A 184 0.05 19.49 8.69
CA THR A 184 -0.75 20.67 9.07
C THR A 184 0.13 21.48 10.02
N SER A 185 0.70 22.57 9.53
CA SER A 185 1.30 23.61 10.38
C SER A 185 0.16 24.25 11.17
N ALA A 186 0.20 24.11 12.48
CA ALA A 186 -0.67 24.83 13.40
C ALA A 186 -0.49 26.36 13.20
N PRO A 187 -1.55 27.17 13.27
CA PRO A 187 -1.41 28.61 13.20
C PRO A 187 -0.67 29.14 14.44
N VAL A 188 0.39 29.88 14.18
CA VAL A 188 1.09 30.66 15.22
C VAL A 188 0.13 31.72 15.74
N LYS A 189 -0.26 31.62 17.01
CA LYS A 189 -0.93 32.71 17.70
C LYS A 189 0.03 33.89 17.82
N LYS A 190 -0.34 35.01 17.20
CA LYS A 190 0.18 36.35 17.53
C LYS A 190 -0.55 36.83 18.78
N GLU A 191 0.11 36.87 19.89
CA GLU A 191 -0.07 37.70 21.09
C GLU A 191 1.27 37.53 21.80
N ASP A 192 2.13 38.54 21.82
CA ASP A 192 2.20 39.68 22.70
C ASP A 192 3.26 40.69 22.22
N LEU A 193 2.84 41.89 22.05
CA LEU A 193 3.58 43.15 22.27
C LEU A 193 2.66 44.08 23.02
#